data_eebdd1e26ef950fc9bbf5022aa541bfa
#
_entry.id   eebdd1e26ef950fc9bbf5022aa541bfa
#
_cell.length_a   1.000
_cell.length_b   1.000
_cell.length_c   1.000
_cell.angle_alpha   90.00
_cell.angle_beta   90.00
_cell.angle_gamma   90.00
#
_symmetry.space_group_name_H-M   'P 1'
#
loop_
_entity.id
_entity.type
_entity.pdbx_description
1 polymer ?
#
loop_
_entity_poly.entity_id
_entity_poly.type
_entity_poly.pdbx_seq_one_letter_code
_entity_poly.pdbx_strand_id
1 'polypeptide(L)'
;MPARFDADSEVEGLGDGRYEGRVDRGWWITHGPNGGYLAAILLRAATMHLADDGRPPALLTTHFVRPAREGRIVMGVVVERAGRSLRTVTVRAHQDDELVAMATVAFAAPRATPVEFVDLAPPPVAPPEACPEWPPPAAPVLVPINERYEQRWAIGDPPARVPAPPDRPGPVISGGWLRTEDARNVDHALAAAFADGWVPPIFGRTGPGVVGVPTVELTVHFRGGLPRPAGEYVLGVFRSRVAMGGFVEEDGELWAEDGTLIAQSRQLSVIVDAAP
;
A
#
# COMPACT_ATOMS: atom_id res chain seq x y z
N MET A 1 -13.77 -18.12 -9.70
CA MET A 1 -13.99 -17.43 -8.42
C MET A 1 -13.24 -16.09 -8.51
N PRO A 2 -13.71 -15.01 -7.88
CA PRO A 2 -12.93 -13.77 -7.85
C PRO A 2 -11.56 -14.03 -7.18
N ALA A 3 -10.59 -13.21 -7.53
CA ALA A 3 -9.29 -13.24 -6.86
C ALA A 3 -9.46 -12.94 -5.36
N ARG A 4 -8.59 -13.49 -4.52
CA ARG A 4 -8.67 -13.33 -3.06
C ARG A 4 -8.70 -11.87 -2.64
N PHE A 5 -7.82 -11.06 -3.22
CA PHE A 5 -7.79 -9.62 -2.92
C PHE A 5 -9.10 -8.93 -3.26
N ASP A 6 -9.76 -9.31 -4.37
CA ASP A 6 -11.05 -8.73 -4.76
C ASP A 6 -12.15 -9.10 -3.77
N ALA A 7 -12.23 -10.38 -3.37
CA ALA A 7 -13.19 -10.84 -2.39
C ALA A 7 -12.98 -10.20 -1.00
N ASP A 8 -11.72 -10.14 -0.55
CA ASP A 8 -11.38 -9.64 0.80
C ASP A 8 -11.40 -8.10 0.89
N SER A 9 -11.40 -7.37 -0.24
CA SER A 9 -11.50 -5.90 -0.28
C SER A 9 -12.81 -5.40 -0.91
N GLU A 10 -13.77 -6.29 -1.14
CA GLU A 10 -15.07 -5.94 -1.70
C GLU A 10 -15.82 -4.94 -0.83
N VAL A 11 -16.58 -4.07 -1.48
CA VAL A 11 -17.46 -3.11 -0.82
C VAL A 11 -18.86 -3.16 -1.43
N GLU A 12 -19.87 -3.03 -0.60
CA GLU A 12 -21.27 -3.01 -1.00
C GLU A 12 -21.92 -1.66 -0.66
N GLY A 13 -22.77 -1.15 -1.56
CA GLY A 13 -23.52 0.08 -1.33
C GLY A 13 -24.70 -0.13 -0.38
N LEU A 14 -24.79 0.71 0.65
CA LEU A 14 -25.93 0.73 1.58
C LEU A 14 -26.95 1.85 1.27
N GLY A 15 -26.72 2.63 0.20
CA GLY A 15 -27.49 3.83 -0.10
C GLY A 15 -26.96 5.08 0.61
N ASP A 16 -27.40 6.25 0.16
CA ASP A 16 -27.10 7.56 0.75
C ASP A 16 -25.60 7.84 0.96
N GLY A 17 -24.76 7.41 0.02
CA GLY A 17 -23.30 7.57 0.09
C GLY A 17 -22.62 6.70 1.15
N ARG A 18 -23.31 5.70 1.66
CA ARG A 18 -22.78 4.73 2.63
C ARG A 18 -22.41 3.42 1.96
N TYR A 19 -21.34 2.83 2.43
CA TYR A 19 -20.77 1.57 1.94
C TYR A 19 -20.38 0.69 3.11
N GLU A 20 -20.39 -0.61 2.87
CA GLU A 20 -19.92 -1.62 3.81
C GLU A 20 -18.83 -2.45 3.18
N GLY A 21 -17.84 -2.80 3.95
CA GLY A 21 -16.80 -3.76 3.62
C GLY A 21 -16.48 -4.63 4.83
N ARG A 22 -15.50 -5.50 4.64
CA ARG A 22 -15.01 -6.37 5.71
C ARG A 22 -13.49 -6.30 5.79
N VAL A 23 -12.97 -6.16 7.00
CA VAL A 23 -11.54 -6.27 7.28
C VAL A 23 -11.24 -7.75 7.57
N ASP A 24 -10.51 -8.41 6.67
CA ASP A 24 -10.18 -9.83 6.77
C ASP A 24 -8.86 -10.06 7.51
N ARG A 25 -8.83 -11.08 8.37
CA ARG A 25 -7.67 -11.42 9.20
C ARG A 25 -6.44 -11.81 8.38
N GLY A 26 -6.61 -12.31 7.18
CA GLY A 26 -5.53 -12.72 6.29
C GLY A 26 -4.63 -11.56 5.84
N TRP A 27 -5.06 -10.32 6.01
CA TRP A 27 -4.30 -9.10 5.66
C TRP A 27 -3.64 -8.44 6.87
N TRP A 28 -3.51 -9.17 7.98
CA TRP A 28 -2.87 -8.68 9.20
C TRP A 28 -1.35 -8.63 9.07
N ILE A 29 -0.77 -7.58 9.63
CA ILE A 29 0.60 -7.50 10.08
C ILE A 29 0.64 -7.83 11.59
N THR A 30 1.63 -7.40 12.34
CA THR A 30 1.79 -7.78 13.76
C THR A 30 0.57 -7.45 14.64
N HIS A 31 0.07 -6.22 14.59
CA HIS A 31 -0.93 -5.72 15.54
C HIS A 31 -2.24 -5.24 14.91
N GLY A 32 -2.40 -5.37 13.61
CA GLY A 32 -3.60 -4.91 12.91
C GLY A 32 -3.54 -5.23 11.42
N PRO A 33 -4.57 -4.86 10.66
CA PRO A 33 -4.55 -4.98 9.22
C PRO A 33 -3.47 -4.08 8.62
N ASN A 34 -2.90 -4.48 7.49
CA ASN A 34 -1.99 -3.68 6.69
C ASN A 34 -2.69 -2.38 6.24
N GLY A 35 -1.98 -1.25 6.30
CA GLY A 35 -2.54 0.04 5.95
C GLY A 35 -2.89 0.16 4.47
N GLY A 36 -2.06 -0.38 3.58
CA GLY A 36 -2.33 -0.39 2.14
C GLY A 36 -3.58 -1.19 1.77
N TYR A 37 -3.82 -2.33 2.44
CA TYR A 37 -5.05 -3.09 2.28
C TYR A 37 -6.28 -2.28 2.74
N LEU A 38 -6.21 -1.62 3.89
CA LEU A 38 -7.31 -0.77 4.37
C LEU A 38 -7.53 0.43 3.44
N ALA A 39 -6.46 1.05 2.95
CA ALA A 39 -6.52 2.13 1.97
C ALA A 39 -7.19 1.69 0.66
N ALA A 40 -6.95 0.45 0.21
CA ALA A 40 -7.60 -0.13 -0.95
C ALA A 40 -9.12 -0.28 -0.77
N ILE A 41 -9.59 -0.69 0.41
CA ILE A 41 -11.03 -0.76 0.73
C ILE A 41 -11.66 0.64 0.64
N LEU A 42 -11.01 1.66 1.20
CA LEU A 42 -11.51 3.04 1.14
C LEU A 42 -11.53 3.56 -0.31
N LEU A 43 -10.49 3.25 -1.09
CA LEU A 43 -10.42 3.61 -2.50
C LEU A 43 -11.55 2.96 -3.32
N ARG A 44 -11.86 1.69 -3.05
CA ARG A 44 -12.98 1.00 -3.70
C ARG A 44 -14.33 1.67 -3.40
N ALA A 45 -14.58 2.06 -2.15
CA ALA A 45 -15.79 2.79 -1.78
C ALA A 45 -15.90 4.13 -2.53
N ALA A 46 -14.80 4.90 -2.60
CA ALA A 46 -14.76 6.16 -3.36
C ALA A 46 -14.99 5.95 -4.86
N THR A 47 -14.37 4.91 -5.44
CA THR A 47 -14.48 4.58 -6.87
C THR A 47 -15.92 4.15 -7.21
N MET A 48 -16.51 3.28 -6.39
CA MET A 48 -17.88 2.84 -6.56
C MET A 48 -18.88 4.00 -6.42
N HIS A 49 -18.65 4.91 -5.48
CA HIS A 49 -19.50 6.09 -5.29
C HIS A 49 -19.50 7.02 -6.49
N LEU A 50 -18.33 7.26 -7.09
CA LEU A 50 -18.20 8.11 -8.25
C LEU A 50 -18.75 7.46 -9.51
N ALA A 51 -18.57 6.16 -9.70
CA ALA A 51 -18.95 5.38 -10.86
C ALA A 51 -18.60 6.08 -12.20
N ASP A 52 -17.35 6.57 -12.31
CA ASP A 52 -16.90 7.43 -13.41
C ASP A 52 -15.60 6.89 -14.04
N ASP A 53 -15.75 6.03 -15.03
CA ASP A 53 -14.64 5.38 -15.74
C ASP A 53 -13.74 6.36 -16.53
N GLY A 54 -14.22 7.57 -16.80
CA GLY A 54 -13.44 8.61 -17.48
C GLY A 54 -12.47 9.36 -16.58
N ARG A 55 -12.49 9.10 -15.27
CA ARG A 55 -11.62 9.74 -14.29
C ARG A 55 -11.06 8.70 -13.31
N PRO A 56 -9.95 8.05 -13.66
CA PRO A 56 -9.28 7.16 -12.72
C PRO A 56 -8.75 7.91 -11.48
N PRO A 57 -8.49 7.20 -10.37
CA PRO A 57 -7.79 7.75 -9.23
C PRO A 57 -6.41 8.30 -9.63
N ALA A 58 -6.10 9.53 -9.25
CA ALA A 58 -4.79 10.15 -9.44
C ALA A 58 -4.02 10.29 -8.13
N LEU A 59 -4.75 10.41 -7.02
CA LEU A 59 -4.19 10.58 -5.68
C LEU A 59 -5.10 9.90 -4.65
N LEU A 60 -4.49 9.22 -3.70
CA LEU A 60 -5.11 8.73 -2.48
C LEU A 60 -4.25 9.17 -1.29
N THR A 61 -4.85 9.83 -0.30
CA THR A 61 -4.23 10.07 1.01
C THR A 61 -5.11 9.46 2.08
N THR A 62 -4.54 8.58 2.90
CA THR A 62 -5.24 7.87 3.97
C THR A 62 -4.62 8.21 5.32
N HIS A 63 -5.43 8.58 6.31
CA HIS A 63 -5.03 8.74 7.70
C HIS A 63 -5.59 7.60 8.53
N PHE A 64 -4.74 6.92 9.26
CA PHE A 64 -5.12 5.83 10.17
C PHE A 64 -5.28 6.39 11.59
N VAL A 65 -6.52 6.49 12.02
CA VAL A 65 -6.89 7.19 13.26
C VAL A 65 -6.85 6.26 14.48
N ARG A 66 -7.25 5.01 14.26
CA ARG A 66 -7.24 3.94 15.26
C ARG A 66 -6.94 2.60 14.58
N PRO A 67 -6.35 1.63 15.28
CA PRO A 67 -6.24 0.26 14.77
C PRO A 67 -7.62 -0.31 14.41
N ALA A 68 -7.79 -0.70 13.16
CA ALA A 68 -8.99 -1.40 12.74
C ALA A 68 -8.98 -2.83 13.28
N ARG A 69 -10.18 -3.38 13.53
CA ARG A 69 -10.39 -4.74 13.97
C ARG A 69 -10.87 -5.61 12.81
N GLU A 70 -10.71 -6.91 12.93
CA GLU A 70 -11.36 -7.86 12.03
C GLU A 70 -12.89 -7.68 12.06
N GLY A 71 -13.51 -7.77 10.88
CA GLY A 71 -14.97 -7.73 10.75
C GLY A 71 -15.48 -6.55 9.94
N ARG A 72 -16.71 -6.21 10.17
CA ARG A 72 -17.47 -5.19 9.44
C ARG A 72 -16.84 -3.81 9.58
N ILE A 73 -16.75 -3.07 8.46
CA ILE A 73 -16.37 -1.65 8.43
C ILE A 73 -17.39 -0.88 7.59
N VAL A 74 -17.85 0.25 8.08
CA VAL A 74 -18.82 1.10 7.39
C VAL A 74 -18.16 2.40 6.96
N MET A 75 -18.35 2.78 5.71
CA MET A 75 -17.74 3.96 5.11
C MET A 75 -18.82 4.94 4.67
N GLY A 76 -18.66 6.21 5.04
CA GLY A 76 -19.40 7.33 4.46
C GLY A 76 -18.54 8.03 3.44
N VAL A 77 -19.11 8.24 2.25
CA VAL A 77 -18.41 8.85 1.10
C VAL A 77 -19.09 10.16 0.73
N VAL A 78 -18.30 11.23 0.55
CA VAL A 78 -18.79 12.56 0.19
C VAL A 78 -17.98 13.10 -0.97
N VAL A 79 -18.68 13.61 -2.01
CA VAL A 79 -18.03 14.36 -3.10
C VAL A 79 -17.85 15.80 -2.66
N GLU A 80 -16.62 16.16 -2.31
CA GLU A 80 -16.26 17.53 -1.86
C GLU A 80 -16.21 18.52 -3.04
N ARG A 81 -15.78 18.02 -4.20
CA ARG A 81 -15.70 18.80 -5.42
C ARG A 81 -16.06 17.94 -6.65
N ALA A 82 -17.00 18.41 -7.44
CA ALA A 82 -17.41 17.81 -8.70
C ALA A 82 -17.01 18.72 -9.89
N GLY A 83 -15.70 18.82 -10.15
CA GLY A 83 -15.18 19.57 -11.30
C GLY A 83 -15.18 18.75 -12.59
N ARG A 84 -15.08 19.44 -13.74
CA ARG A 84 -15.05 18.79 -15.07
C ARG A 84 -13.82 17.90 -15.26
N SER A 85 -12.65 18.33 -14.82
CA SER A 85 -11.38 17.60 -15.01
C SER A 85 -10.92 16.89 -13.73
N LEU A 86 -11.35 17.34 -12.58
CA LEU A 86 -10.94 16.83 -11.27
C LEU A 86 -12.16 16.73 -10.36
N ARG A 87 -12.26 15.61 -9.66
CA ARG A 87 -13.21 15.40 -8.57
C ARG A 87 -12.44 15.03 -7.30
N THR A 88 -12.87 15.54 -6.17
CA THR A 88 -12.32 15.23 -4.87
C THR A 88 -13.38 14.58 -4.02
N VAL A 89 -13.06 13.43 -3.45
CA VAL A 89 -13.95 12.61 -2.64
C VAL A 89 -13.30 12.38 -1.29
N THR A 90 -14.06 12.47 -0.21
CA THR A 90 -13.63 12.04 1.13
C THR A 90 -14.36 10.76 1.54
N VAL A 91 -13.65 9.91 2.26
CA VAL A 91 -14.17 8.66 2.83
C VAL A 91 -13.87 8.65 4.31
N ARG A 92 -14.86 8.33 5.15
CA ARG A 92 -14.69 8.16 6.60
C ARG A 92 -15.16 6.76 6.99
N ALA A 93 -14.22 5.96 7.48
CA ALA A 93 -14.46 4.56 7.84
C ALA A 93 -14.62 4.38 9.35
N HIS A 94 -15.66 3.70 9.76
CA HIS A 94 -16.03 3.49 11.15
C HIS A 94 -16.22 2.00 11.45
N GLN A 95 -15.87 1.62 12.67
CA GLN A 95 -16.26 0.36 13.30
C GLN A 95 -16.87 0.69 14.66
N ASP A 96 -18.08 0.16 14.97
CA ASP A 96 -18.81 0.42 16.20
C ASP A 96 -18.89 1.93 16.56
N ASP A 97 -19.23 2.77 15.54
CA ASP A 97 -19.30 4.23 15.61
C ASP A 97 -17.96 4.96 15.86
N GLU A 98 -16.85 4.25 16.05
CA GLU A 98 -15.52 4.84 16.14
C GLU A 98 -14.88 5.04 14.76
N LEU A 99 -14.35 6.25 14.51
CA LEU A 99 -13.58 6.54 13.31
C LEU A 99 -12.25 5.79 13.37
N VAL A 100 -12.02 4.88 12.43
CA VAL A 100 -10.78 4.08 12.34
C VAL A 100 -9.84 4.58 11.25
N ALA A 101 -10.38 5.06 10.12
CA ALA A 101 -9.58 5.66 9.06
C ALA A 101 -10.38 6.71 8.29
N MET A 102 -9.65 7.60 7.61
CA MET A 102 -10.25 8.55 6.67
C MET A 102 -9.33 8.70 5.45
N ALA A 103 -9.95 8.91 4.29
CA ALA A 103 -9.20 9.11 3.06
C ALA A 103 -9.72 10.29 2.26
N THR A 104 -8.81 10.92 1.51
CA THR A 104 -9.13 11.85 0.42
C THR A 104 -8.65 11.24 -0.88
N VAL A 105 -9.52 11.16 -1.87
CA VAL A 105 -9.22 10.64 -3.20
C VAL A 105 -9.46 11.72 -4.24
N ALA A 106 -8.47 11.98 -5.09
CA ALA A 106 -8.62 12.82 -6.25
C ALA A 106 -8.72 11.95 -7.51
N PHE A 107 -9.79 12.14 -8.28
CA PHE A 107 -10.02 11.48 -9.55
C PHE A 107 -9.83 12.50 -10.67
N ALA A 108 -9.01 12.17 -11.67
CA ALA A 108 -8.64 13.09 -12.73
C ALA A 108 -8.86 12.49 -14.11
N ALA A 109 -9.49 13.26 -15.01
CA ALA A 109 -9.55 12.90 -16.41
C ALA A 109 -8.15 13.03 -17.04
N PRO A 110 -7.69 12.05 -17.81
CA PRO A 110 -6.49 12.19 -18.63
C PRO A 110 -6.60 13.40 -19.56
N ARG A 111 -5.51 14.12 -19.73
CA ARG A 111 -5.48 15.28 -20.64
C ARG A 111 -4.10 15.41 -21.30
N ALA A 112 -4.09 15.83 -22.53
CA ALA A 112 -2.84 16.22 -23.19
C ALA A 112 -2.22 17.44 -22.50
N THR A 113 -0.92 17.43 -22.34
CA THR A 113 -0.14 18.54 -21.79
C THR A 113 1.08 18.80 -22.67
N PRO A 114 1.54 20.06 -22.76
CA PRO A 114 2.74 20.36 -23.54
C PRO A 114 4.03 19.87 -22.91
N VAL A 115 3.97 19.35 -21.69
CA VAL A 115 5.14 18.86 -20.94
C VAL A 115 4.82 17.50 -20.33
N GLU A 116 5.59 16.49 -20.73
CA GLU A 116 5.59 15.15 -20.14
C GLU A 116 7.04 14.69 -19.99
N PHE A 117 7.40 14.19 -18.80
CA PHE A 117 8.70 13.58 -18.55
C PHE A 117 8.65 12.68 -17.35
N VAL A 118 9.54 11.69 -17.32
CA VAL A 118 9.83 10.84 -16.16
C VAL A 118 11.35 10.77 -16.04
N ASP A 119 11.94 11.57 -15.14
CA ASP A 119 13.38 11.59 -14.84
C ASP A 119 13.75 10.59 -13.74
N LEU A 120 13.01 9.48 -13.71
CA LEU A 120 13.22 8.36 -12.81
C LEU A 120 13.37 7.09 -13.63
N ALA A 121 14.15 6.16 -13.11
CA ALA A 121 14.27 4.82 -13.66
C ALA A 121 14.23 3.79 -12.52
N PRO A 122 13.66 2.60 -12.75
CA PRO A 122 13.77 1.53 -11.77
C PRO A 122 15.25 1.20 -11.55
N PRO A 123 15.65 0.87 -10.30
CA PRO A 123 17.02 0.42 -10.08
C PRO A 123 17.29 -0.87 -10.85
N PRO A 124 18.55 -1.09 -11.30
CA PRO A 124 18.91 -2.34 -11.95
C PRO A 124 18.86 -3.48 -10.95
N VAL A 125 17.91 -4.39 -11.12
CA VAL A 125 17.72 -5.58 -10.30
C VAL A 125 17.61 -6.83 -11.18
N ALA A 126 17.87 -7.99 -10.58
CA ALA A 126 17.63 -9.26 -11.26
C ALA A 126 16.11 -9.47 -11.49
N PRO A 127 15.74 -10.22 -12.55
CA PRO A 127 14.33 -10.54 -12.78
C PRO A 127 13.75 -11.40 -11.64
N PRO A 128 12.42 -11.44 -11.46
CA PRO A 128 11.77 -12.06 -10.30
C PRO A 128 12.22 -13.49 -10.03
N GLU A 129 12.35 -14.31 -11.07
CA GLU A 129 12.74 -15.73 -10.99
C GLU A 129 14.20 -15.94 -10.52
N ALA A 130 15.04 -14.93 -10.64
CA ALA A 130 16.43 -14.97 -10.16
C ALA A 130 16.58 -14.38 -8.74
N CYS A 131 15.49 -13.84 -8.17
CA CYS A 131 15.47 -13.27 -6.83
C CYS A 131 14.99 -14.29 -5.79
N PRO A 132 15.57 -14.32 -4.57
CA PRO A 132 15.12 -15.22 -3.52
C PRO A 132 13.70 -14.89 -3.06
N GLU A 133 12.94 -15.93 -2.69
CA GLU A 133 11.62 -15.80 -2.08
C GLU A 133 11.70 -15.13 -0.71
N TRP A 134 10.68 -14.32 -0.41
CA TRP A 134 10.53 -13.71 0.90
C TRP A 134 9.09 -13.87 1.41
N PRO A 135 8.86 -14.28 2.69
CA PRO A 135 9.89 -14.89 3.55
C PRO A 135 10.46 -16.17 2.92
N PRO A 136 11.67 -16.61 3.34
CA PRO A 136 12.20 -17.87 2.84
C PRO A 136 11.26 -19.05 3.10
N PRO A 137 11.11 -20.02 2.18
CA PRO A 137 10.12 -21.10 2.30
C PRO A 137 10.21 -21.94 3.61
N ALA A 138 11.39 -22.02 4.20
CA ALA A 138 11.61 -22.71 5.46
C ALA A 138 11.38 -21.83 6.71
N ALA A 139 11.07 -20.53 6.51
CA ALA A 139 10.79 -19.64 7.63
C ALA A 139 9.35 -19.84 8.11
N PRO A 140 9.09 -19.72 9.43
CA PRO A 140 7.72 -19.65 9.90
C PRO A 140 7.02 -18.42 9.30
N VAL A 141 5.71 -18.54 9.01
CA VAL A 141 4.88 -17.39 8.61
C VAL A 141 4.98 -16.33 9.72
N LEU A 142 5.55 -15.19 9.38
CA LEU A 142 5.79 -14.11 10.34
C LEU A 142 4.50 -13.35 10.64
N VAL A 143 3.75 -13.06 9.59
CA VAL A 143 2.48 -12.32 9.66
C VAL A 143 1.54 -12.84 8.56
N PRO A 144 0.19 -12.82 8.77
CA PRO A 144 -0.78 -13.38 7.82
C PRO A 144 -0.67 -12.86 6.38
N ILE A 145 -0.34 -11.57 6.19
CA ILE A 145 -0.22 -10.97 4.86
C ILE A 145 0.85 -11.64 3.97
N ASN A 146 1.83 -12.31 4.57
CA ASN A 146 2.85 -13.05 3.81
C ASN A 146 2.27 -14.20 2.98
N GLU A 147 1.05 -14.69 3.30
CA GLU A 147 0.32 -15.69 2.53
C GLU A 147 -0.54 -15.08 1.42
N ARG A 148 -0.54 -13.77 1.26
CA ARG A 148 -1.34 -13.03 0.27
C ARG A 148 -0.51 -12.52 -0.89
N TYR A 149 0.79 -12.36 -0.68
CA TYR A 149 1.73 -11.86 -1.66
C TYR A 149 2.83 -12.88 -1.92
N GLU A 150 3.13 -13.10 -3.18
CA GLU A 150 4.40 -13.66 -3.58
C GLU A 150 5.42 -12.51 -3.66
N GLN A 151 6.45 -12.61 -2.84
CA GLN A 151 7.48 -11.58 -2.74
C GLN A 151 8.85 -12.17 -3.10
N ARG A 152 9.66 -11.42 -3.88
CA ARG A 152 11.01 -11.78 -4.28
C ARG A 152 11.95 -10.66 -3.88
N TRP A 153 12.89 -10.93 -2.99
CA TRP A 153 13.79 -9.90 -2.46
C TRP A 153 14.84 -9.50 -3.49
N ALA A 154 14.93 -8.20 -3.87
CA ALA A 154 15.83 -7.72 -4.91
C ALA A 154 16.73 -6.56 -4.46
N ILE A 155 16.36 -5.81 -3.42
CA ILE A 155 17.03 -4.56 -3.03
C ILE A 155 17.26 -4.55 -1.51
N GLY A 156 18.48 -4.18 -1.12
CA GLY A 156 18.90 -4.15 0.27
C GLY A 156 19.07 -5.55 0.87
N ASP A 157 19.50 -5.59 2.13
CA ASP A 157 19.62 -6.83 2.88
C ASP A 157 18.29 -7.18 3.55
N PRO A 158 17.79 -8.41 3.48
CA PRO A 158 16.66 -8.84 4.28
C PRO A 158 16.92 -8.59 5.77
N PRO A 159 15.88 -8.23 6.55
CA PRO A 159 16.04 -7.98 7.97
C PRO A 159 16.64 -9.21 8.68
N ALA A 160 17.80 -9.02 9.30
CA ALA A 160 18.43 -10.08 10.09
C ALA A 160 17.75 -10.19 11.46
N ARG A 161 17.74 -11.40 12.06
CA ARG A 161 17.23 -11.60 13.42
C ARG A 161 18.04 -10.87 14.50
N VAL A 162 19.29 -10.51 14.18
CA VAL A 162 20.14 -9.73 15.07
C VAL A 162 20.05 -8.27 14.66
N PRO A 163 19.72 -7.35 15.56
CA PRO A 163 19.67 -5.93 15.25
C PRO A 163 20.99 -5.43 14.64
N ALA A 164 20.90 -4.69 13.55
CA ALA A 164 22.06 -3.98 13.03
C ALA A 164 22.47 -2.88 14.02
N PRO A 165 23.77 -2.53 14.10
CA PRO A 165 24.19 -1.38 14.88
C PRO A 165 23.44 -0.12 14.43
N PRO A 166 22.95 0.72 15.37
CA PRO A 166 22.13 1.90 15.00
C PRO A 166 22.92 2.93 14.19
N ASP A 167 24.23 2.91 14.23
CA ASP A 167 25.17 3.74 13.50
C ASP A 167 25.64 3.10 12.18
N ARG A 168 25.04 1.97 11.76
CA ARG A 168 25.38 1.31 10.49
C ARG A 168 25.27 2.33 9.34
N PRO A 169 26.37 2.63 8.64
CA PRO A 169 26.34 3.57 7.51
C PRO A 169 25.59 2.98 6.31
N GLY A 170 25.04 3.85 5.49
CA GLY A 170 24.40 3.46 4.24
C GLY A 170 22.90 3.80 4.19
N PRO A 171 22.32 3.70 3.02
CA PRO A 171 20.90 3.98 2.81
C PRO A 171 20.02 2.95 3.50
N VAL A 172 18.92 3.41 4.06
CA VAL A 172 17.84 2.56 4.54
C VAL A 172 16.90 2.34 3.37
N ILE A 173 17.12 1.24 2.66
CA ILE A 173 16.40 0.87 1.45
C ILE A 173 16.10 -0.62 1.46
N SER A 174 14.91 -0.98 1.04
CA SER A 174 14.53 -2.36 0.76
C SER A 174 13.55 -2.41 -0.40
N GLY A 175 13.43 -3.56 -1.03
CA GLY A 175 12.47 -3.74 -2.09
C GLY A 175 12.65 -5.05 -2.83
N GLY A 176 11.74 -5.24 -3.76
CA GLY A 176 11.72 -6.41 -4.60
C GLY A 176 10.40 -6.56 -5.35
N TRP A 177 10.22 -7.70 -5.92
CA TRP A 177 9.09 -8.01 -6.76
C TRP A 177 7.91 -8.51 -5.93
N LEU A 178 6.73 -7.95 -6.21
CA LEU A 178 5.46 -8.31 -5.57
C LEU A 178 4.45 -8.71 -6.62
N ARG A 179 3.67 -9.74 -6.31
CA ARG A 179 2.38 -10.02 -6.96
C ARG A 179 1.45 -10.68 -5.94
N THR A 180 0.16 -10.77 -6.24
CA THR A 180 -0.75 -11.60 -5.45
C THR A 180 -0.50 -13.08 -5.72
N GLU A 181 -0.76 -13.94 -4.72
CA GLU A 181 -0.65 -15.40 -4.85
C GLU A 181 -1.50 -15.93 -6.02
N ASP A 182 -2.70 -15.38 -6.18
CA ASP A 182 -3.57 -15.65 -7.32
C ASP A 182 -3.33 -14.66 -8.47
N ALA A 183 -3.32 -15.16 -9.70
CA ALA A 183 -3.12 -14.33 -10.88
C ALA A 183 -4.27 -13.30 -11.01
N ARG A 184 -3.97 -12.03 -10.73
CA ARG A 184 -4.88 -10.91 -10.76
C ARG A 184 -4.25 -9.70 -11.48
N ASN A 185 -5.08 -8.91 -12.18
CA ASN A 185 -4.64 -7.64 -12.74
C ASN A 185 -4.28 -6.65 -11.62
N VAL A 186 -3.20 -5.89 -11.81
CA VAL A 186 -2.86 -4.80 -10.89
C VAL A 186 -3.68 -3.56 -11.28
N ASP A 187 -4.69 -3.25 -10.51
CA ASP A 187 -5.48 -2.02 -10.61
C ASP A 187 -5.05 -0.98 -9.56
N HIS A 188 -5.74 0.15 -9.48
CA HIS A 188 -5.43 1.21 -8.52
C HIS A 188 -5.59 0.74 -7.06
N ALA A 189 -6.54 -0.15 -6.77
CA ALA A 189 -6.73 -0.67 -5.43
C ALA A 189 -5.57 -1.58 -5.01
N LEU A 190 -5.13 -2.49 -5.89
CA LEU A 190 -3.97 -3.34 -5.60
C LEU A 190 -2.66 -2.53 -5.58
N ALA A 191 -2.51 -1.52 -6.45
CA ALA A 191 -1.35 -0.62 -6.39
C ALA A 191 -1.29 0.16 -5.07
N ALA A 192 -2.44 0.61 -4.52
CA ALA A 192 -2.51 1.20 -3.19
C ALA A 192 -2.11 0.20 -2.09
N ALA A 193 -2.52 -1.06 -2.20
CA ALA A 193 -2.13 -2.11 -1.27
C ALA A 193 -0.63 -2.42 -1.34
N PHE A 194 -0.05 -2.48 -2.54
CA PHE A 194 1.39 -2.68 -2.74
C PHE A 194 2.25 -1.51 -2.24
N ALA A 195 1.72 -0.28 -2.21
CA ALA A 195 2.44 0.89 -1.70
C ALA A 195 2.79 0.80 -0.20
N ASP A 196 2.15 -0.14 0.54
CA ASP A 196 2.46 -0.48 1.93
C ASP A 196 2.62 -2.01 2.08
N GLY A 197 2.90 -2.71 0.97
CA GLY A 197 2.93 -4.18 0.91
C GLY A 197 4.31 -4.79 1.16
N TRP A 198 5.32 -4.00 1.51
CA TRP A 198 6.69 -4.46 1.70
C TRP A 198 7.15 -4.34 3.16
N VAL A 199 8.24 -5.04 3.46
CA VAL A 199 8.89 -4.95 4.76
C VAL A 199 9.49 -3.55 4.93
N PRO A 200 9.15 -2.79 5.99
CA PRO A 200 9.67 -1.44 6.19
C PRO A 200 11.20 -1.36 6.17
N PRO A 201 11.79 -0.46 5.38
CA PRO A 201 13.25 -0.33 5.23
C PRO A 201 13.98 -0.13 6.56
N ILE A 202 13.35 0.54 7.52
CA ILE A 202 13.94 0.80 8.84
C ILE A 202 14.34 -0.50 9.56
N PHE A 203 13.69 -1.64 9.29
CA PHE A 203 14.05 -2.92 9.89
C PHE A 203 15.41 -3.44 9.44
N GLY A 204 15.95 -2.96 8.31
CA GLY A 204 17.34 -3.19 7.93
C GLY A 204 18.34 -2.52 8.89
N ARG A 205 17.89 -1.54 9.66
CA ARG A 205 18.72 -0.80 10.65
C ARG A 205 18.43 -1.22 12.09
N THR A 206 17.17 -1.44 12.45
CA THR A 206 16.79 -1.80 13.83
C THR A 206 16.70 -3.31 14.04
N GLY A 207 16.48 -4.09 13.01
CA GLY A 207 16.04 -5.49 13.09
C GLY A 207 14.53 -5.61 13.34
N PRO A 208 13.92 -6.71 12.87
CA PRO A 208 12.51 -7.00 13.15
C PRO A 208 12.33 -7.36 14.64
N GLY A 209 11.21 -6.92 15.22
CA GLY A 209 10.88 -7.20 16.60
C GLY A 209 11.58 -6.30 17.64
N VAL A 210 12.39 -5.34 17.22
CA VAL A 210 12.95 -4.29 18.09
C VAL A 210 12.01 -3.09 18.17
N VAL A 211 11.44 -2.69 17.05
CA VAL A 211 10.44 -1.61 16.98
C VAL A 211 9.23 -2.05 16.18
N GLY A 212 8.08 -1.46 16.48
CA GLY A 212 6.91 -1.42 15.63
C GLY A 212 6.86 -0.09 14.89
N VAL A 213 6.31 -0.08 13.68
CA VAL A 213 6.19 1.15 12.87
C VAL A 213 4.77 1.27 12.30
N PRO A 214 3.74 1.39 13.15
CA PRO A 214 2.39 1.59 12.66
C PRO A 214 2.28 2.90 11.87
N THR A 215 1.67 2.79 10.69
CA THR A 215 1.49 3.91 9.77
C THR A 215 0.42 4.88 10.31
N VAL A 216 0.74 6.15 10.31
CA VAL A 216 -0.17 7.25 10.68
C VAL A 216 -0.85 7.82 9.44
N GLU A 217 -0.09 7.97 8.36
CA GLU A 217 -0.56 8.51 7.08
C GLU A 217 0.15 7.81 5.92
N LEU A 218 -0.61 7.54 4.85
CA LEU A 218 -0.11 7.02 3.58
C LEU A 218 -0.71 7.83 2.44
N THR A 219 0.14 8.45 1.64
CA THR A 219 -0.22 9.09 0.37
C THR A 219 0.32 8.27 -0.80
N VAL A 220 -0.55 8.02 -1.80
CA VAL A 220 -0.21 7.33 -3.05
C VAL A 220 -0.57 8.22 -4.24
N HIS A 221 0.41 8.54 -5.08
CA HIS A 221 0.23 9.20 -6.38
C HIS A 221 0.25 8.14 -7.48
N PHE A 222 -0.87 7.90 -8.12
CA PHE A 222 -0.94 7.03 -9.29
C PHE A 222 -0.40 7.76 -10.51
N ARG A 223 0.50 7.11 -11.27
CA ARG A 223 1.19 7.75 -12.40
C ARG A 223 0.67 7.29 -13.74
N GLY A 224 0.60 5.99 -13.97
CA GLY A 224 0.08 5.48 -15.24
C GLY A 224 0.20 3.96 -15.36
N GLY A 225 -0.10 3.47 -16.57
CA GLY A 225 0.07 2.06 -16.88
C GLY A 225 -0.89 1.09 -16.18
N LEU A 226 -1.90 1.57 -15.47
CA LEU A 226 -2.90 0.72 -14.82
C LEU A 226 -4.17 0.59 -15.70
N PRO A 227 -4.82 -0.58 -15.71
CA PRO A 227 -4.41 -1.81 -15.02
C PRO A 227 -3.26 -2.54 -15.73
N ARG A 228 -2.45 -3.29 -14.95
CA ARG A 228 -1.44 -4.21 -15.49
C ARG A 228 -1.99 -5.62 -15.64
N PRO A 229 -1.40 -6.45 -16.54
CA PRO A 229 -1.83 -7.81 -16.76
C PRO A 229 -1.81 -8.68 -15.50
N ALA A 230 -2.65 -9.71 -15.50
CA ALA A 230 -2.71 -10.68 -14.42
C ALA A 230 -1.39 -11.48 -14.34
N GLY A 231 -0.87 -11.62 -13.12
CA GLY A 231 0.35 -12.39 -12.84
C GLY A 231 1.65 -11.63 -13.09
N GLU A 232 1.59 -10.38 -13.60
CA GLU A 232 2.78 -9.52 -13.71
C GLU A 232 3.27 -9.14 -12.31
N TYR A 233 4.59 -9.18 -12.12
CA TYR A 233 5.20 -8.66 -10.91
C TYR A 233 5.29 -7.12 -10.95
N VAL A 234 5.23 -6.53 -9.79
CA VAL A 234 5.51 -5.11 -9.57
C VAL A 234 6.78 -5.00 -8.73
N LEU A 235 7.74 -4.23 -9.19
CA LEU A 235 8.92 -3.91 -8.40
C LEU A 235 8.58 -2.78 -7.43
N GLY A 236 8.56 -3.09 -6.14
CA GLY A 236 8.47 -2.10 -5.06
C GLY A 236 9.87 -1.67 -4.61
N VAL A 237 10.09 -0.38 -4.49
CA VAL A 237 11.34 0.21 -4.01
C VAL A 237 11.02 1.18 -2.89
N PHE A 238 11.46 0.89 -1.66
CA PHE A 238 11.10 1.66 -0.48
C PHE A 238 12.36 2.20 0.20
N ARG A 239 12.30 3.47 0.65
CA ARG A 239 13.44 4.19 1.25
C ARG A 239 12.98 5.01 2.45
N SER A 240 13.74 4.93 3.54
CA SER A 240 13.61 5.85 4.68
C SER A 240 14.89 6.66 4.81
N ARG A 241 14.76 7.97 4.86
CA ARG A 241 15.90 8.90 4.96
C ARG A 241 15.94 9.62 6.29
N VAL A 242 14.78 9.74 6.96
CA VAL A 242 14.62 10.47 8.22
C VAL A 242 13.86 9.62 9.22
N ALA A 243 14.47 9.39 10.38
CA ALA A 243 13.80 8.89 11.58
C ALA A 243 14.15 9.82 12.73
N MET A 244 13.19 10.62 13.21
CA MET A 244 13.41 11.67 14.21
C MET A 244 12.13 11.97 14.98
N GLY A 245 12.27 12.31 16.26
CA GLY A 245 11.13 12.69 17.09
C GLY A 245 10.11 11.57 17.32
N GLY A 246 10.53 10.30 17.21
CA GLY A 246 9.64 9.15 17.34
C GLY A 246 8.88 8.80 16.07
N PHE A 247 9.21 9.42 14.94
CA PHE A 247 8.59 9.14 13.63
C PHE A 247 9.64 8.72 12.61
N VAL A 248 9.20 7.95 11.62
CA VAL A 248 9.97 7.60 10.43
C VAL A 248 9.12 7.86 9.18
N GLU A 249 9.74 8.43 8.16
CA GLU A 249 9.15 8.53 6.84
C GLU A 249 9.58 7.36 5.95
N GLU A 250 8.76 7.05 4.96
CA GLU A 250 9.10 6.10 3.92
C GLU A 250 8.60 6.60 2.57
N ASP A 251 9.49 6.68 1.59
CA ASP A 251 9.17 6.91 0.19
C ASP A 251 9.10 5.58 -0.56
N GLY A 252 8.06 5.36 -1.35
CA GLY A 252 7.85 4.18 -2.18
C GLY A 252 7.74 4.51 -3.67
N GLU A 253 8.26 3.63 -4.51
CA GLU A 253 8.07 3.62 -5.95
C GLU A 253 7.61 2.23 -6.38
N LEU A 254 6.56 2.18 -7.21
CA LEU A 254 6.06 0.94 -7.81
C LEU A 254 6.30 0.98 -9.32
N TRP A 255 6.98 -0.03 -9.83
CA TRP A 255 7.37 -0.15 -11.22
C TRP A 255 6.83 -1.44 -11.83
N ALA A 256 6.30 -1.37 -13.04
CA ALA A 256 5.98 -2.54 -13.84
C ALA A 256 7.27 -3.22 -14.35
N GLU A 257 7.19 -4.47 -14.77
CA GLU A 257 8.32 -5.22 -15.33
C GLU A 257 8.91 -4.54 -16.58
N ASP A 258 8.10 -3.81 -17.35
CA ASP A 258 8.54 -3.06 -18.52
C ASP A 258 9.20 -1.70 -18.19
N GLY A 259 9.37 -1.38 -16.91
CA GLY A 259 9.94 -0.12 -16.44
C GLY A 259 8.96 1.06 -16.36
N THR A 260 7.66 0.83 -16.56
CA THR A 260 6.65 1.86 -16.38
C THR A 260 6.47 2.21 -14.89
N LEU A 261 6.54 3.49 -14.54
CA LEU A 261 6.23 3.96 -13.19
C LEU A 261 4.71 3.90 -12.95
N ILE A 262 4.27 3.01 -12.07
CA ILE A 262 2.87 2.80 -11.73
C ILE A 262 2.39 3.81 -10.68
N ALA A 263 3.15 3.92 -9.59
CA ALA A 263 2.80 4.79 -8.47
C ALA A 263 4.03 5.24 -7.68
N GLN A 264 3.86 6.32 -6.97
CA GLN A 264 4.79 6.79 -5.93
C GLN A 264 4.02 6.95 -4.64
N SER A 265 4.63 6.57 -3.52
CA SER A 265 4.03 6.75 -2.20
C SER A 265 4.96 7.47 -1.25
N ARG A 266 4.35 8.11 -0.25
CA ARG A 266 5.01 8.54 0.96
C ARG A 266 4.14 8.19 2.14
N GLN A 267 4.76 7.67 3.20
CA GLN A 267 4.08 7.44 4.47
C GLN A 267 4.85 7.99 5.65
N LEU A 268 4.12 8.30 6.70
CA LEU A 268 4.64 8.64 8.02
C LEU A 268 4.21 7.55 9.00
N SER A 269 5.16 6.97 9.71
CA SER A 269 4.90 5.98 10.76
C SER A 269 5.44 6.46 12.09
N VAL A 270 4.75 6.12 13.19
CA VAL A 270 5.28 6.30 14.54
C VAL A 270 6.16 5.12 14.91
N ILE A 271 7.29 5.40 15.54
CA ILE A 271 8.18 4.36 16.07
C ILE A 271 7.73 4.04 17.49
N VAL A 272 7.36 2.80 17.74
CA VAL A 272 6.99 2.28 19.06
C VAL A 272 7.88 1.12 19.43
N ASP A 273 8.07 0.88 20.72
CA ASP A 273 8.74 -0.34 21.17
C ASP A 273 7.95 -1.56 20.67
N ALA A 274 8.64 -2.56 20.17
CA ALA A 274 7.96 -3.82 19.89
C ALA A 274 7.39 -4.36 21.20
N ALA A 275 6.10 -4.64 21.22
CA ALA A 275 5.52 -5.30 22.38
C ALA A 275 6.23 -6.64 22.63
N PRO A 276 6.49 -6.99 23.89
CA PRO A 276 7.17 -8.24 24.25
C PRO A 276 6.37 -9.49 23.81
#